data_482f151be23a515f906b8d9f6b188de0
#
_entry.id   482f151be23a515f906b8d9f6b188de0
#
_cell.length_a   1.000
_cell.length_b   1.000
_cell.length_c   1.000
_cell.angle_alpha   90.00
_cell.angle_beta   90.00
_cell.angle_gamma   90.00
#
_symmetry.space_group_name_H-M   'P 1'
#
loop_
_entity.id
_entity.type
_entity.pdbx_description
1 polymer ?
#
loop_
_entity_poly.entity_id
_entity_poly.type
_entity_poly.pdbx_seq_one_letter_code
_entity_poly.pdbx_strand_id
1 'polypeptide(L)'
;MSEYVTKPIPDAQPGIDFIERPWGSFKQYAHNKEVTVSLMTVKPGQRLSLQSHTGRAELWIVLDDGATVQVDDEVLYPAAGAEIWIPANARHRLGSTGPAVRVLEVAFGNWQQADITRYADDYARPAVEDAA
;
A
#
# COMPACT_ATOMS: atom_id res chain seq x y z
N MET A 1 2.96 1.05 -31.33
CA MET A 1 2.87 0.27 -30.09
C MET A 1 3.74 0.90 -29.03
N SER A 2 3.19 1.17 -27.89
CA SER A 2 3.99 1.81 -26.86
C SER A 2 5.01 0.84 -26.29
N GLU A 3 6.20 1.33 -26.12
CA GLU A 3 7.25 0.60 -25.42
C GLU A 3 6.98 0.70 -23.92
N TYR A 4 6.34 -0.31 -23.38
CA TYR A 4 6.05 -0.34 -21.95
C TYR A 4 7.17 -1.10 -21.24
N VAL A 5 8.00 -0.34 -20.53
CA VAL A 5 9.07 -0.95 -19.75
C VAL A 5 8.48 -1.42 -18.43
N THR A 6 8.43 -2.73 -18.25
CA THR A 6 7.98 -3.33 -17.00
C THR A 6 9.04 -3.12 -15.94
N LYS A 7 8.67 -2.47 -14.86
CA LYS A 7 9.55 -2.29 -13.72
C LYS A 7 9.57 -3.55 -12.86
N PRO A 8 10.72 -3.92 -12.27
CA PRO A 8 10.78 -5.10 -11.42
C PRO A 8 9.89 -4.96 -10.19
N ILE A 9 9.27 -6.09 -9.81
CA ILE A 9 8.43 -6.18 -8.62
C ILE A 9 9.17 -7.05 -7.61
N PRO A 10 9.52 -6.53 -6.42
CA PRO A 10 10.20 -7.34 -5.41
C PRO A 10 9.30 -8.48 -4.91
N ASP A 11 9.87 -9.67 -4.71
CA ASP A 11 9.16 -10.82 -4.12
C ASP A 11 8.99 -10.69 -2.62
N ALA A 12 9.85 -9.90 -1.97
CA ALA A 12 9.83 -9.68 -0.54
C ALA A 12 10.11 -8.20 -0.27
N GLN A 13 9.78 -7.76 0.93
CA GLN A 13 10.02 -6.39 1.34
C GLN A 13 11.51 -6.03 1.18
N PRO A 14 11.83 -4.99 0.40
CA PRO A 14 13.19 -4.48 0.32
C PRO A 14 13.69 -4.00 1.69
N GLY A 15 14.99 -4.14 1.93
CA GLY A 15 15.59 -3.67 3.18
C GLY A 15 15.37 -2.17 3.37
N ILE A 16 15.02 -1.80 4.60
CA ILE A 16 14.87 -0.40 5.01
C ILE A 16 16.18 0.00 5.70
N ASP A 17 16.84 1.03 5.18
CA ASP A 17 18.06 1.54 5.79
C ASP A 17 17.70 2.43 6.98
N PHE A 18 18.32 2.16 8.12
CA PHE A 18 18.20 2.97 9.33
C PHE A 18 19.54 3.62 9.61
N ILE A 19 19.57 4.95 9.59
CA ILE A 19 20.82 5.72 9.73
C ILE A 19 20.74 6.58 10.99
N GLU A 20 21.69 6.38 11.88
CA GLU A 20 21.81 7.19 13.09
C GLU A 20 22.75 8.38 12.86
N ARG A 21 22.40 9.50 13.45
CA ARG A 21 23.17 10.75 13.41
C ARG A 21 23.14 11.40 14.79
N PRO A 22 24.04 12.33 15.08
CA PRO A 22 24.07 12.99 16.40
C PRO A 22 22.75 13.66 16.80
N TRP A 23 21.94 14.10 15.84
CA TRP A 23 20.63 14.74 16.07
C TRP A 23 19.47 13.75 16.13
N GLY A 24 19.68 12.47 15.83
CA GLY A 24 18.62 11.46 15.79
C GLY A 24 18.87 10.42 14.72
N SER A 25 17.85 10.14 13.92
CA SER A 25 17.95 9.10 12.89
C SER A 25 17.01 9.38 11.72
N PHE A 26 17.25 8.68 10.61
CA PHE A 26 16.30 8.64 9.51
C PHE A 26 16.25 7.25 8.89
N LYS A 27 15.11 6.94 8.30
CA LYS A 27 14.87 5.70 7.56
C LYS A 27 14.76 6.00 6.08
N GLN A 28 15.38 5.16 5.27
CA GLN A 28 15.20 5.20 3.82
C GLN A 28 14.44 3.96 3.38
N TYR A 29 13.20 4.16 2.95
CA TYR A 29 12.31 3.10 2.51
C TYR A 29 12.59 2.67 1.07
N ALA A 30 13.13 3.58 0.26
CA ALA A 30 13.51 3.30 -1.12
C ALA A 30 14.68 4.23 -1.48
N HIS A 31 15.89 3.67 -1.55
CA HIS A 31 17.09 4.45 -1.83
C HIS A 31 17.42 4.33 -3.33
N ASN A 32 17.38 5.46 -4.03
CA ASN A 32 17.70 5.54 -5.46
C ASN A 32 16.91 4.52 -6.31
N LYS A 33 15.64 4.33 -5.98
CA LYS A 33 14.75 3.43 -6.70
C LYS A 33 13.57 4.21 -7.26
N GLU A 34 13.07 3.77 -8.41
CA GLU A 34 11.81 4.27 -8.92
C GLU A 34 10.67 3.64 -8.12
N VAL A 35 9.89 4.48 -7.49
CA VAL A 35 8.70 4.08 -6.75
C VAL A 35 7.60 5.09 -6.98
N THR A 36 6.36 4.68 -6.77
CA THR A 36 5.23 5.59 -6.70
C THR A 36 4.83 5.72 -5.23
N VAL A 37 4.77 6.95 -4.75
CA VAL A 37 4.43 7.23 -3.34
C VAL A 37 3.08 7.92 -3.30
N SER A 38 2.17 7.36 -2.51
CA SER A 38 0.82 7.91 -2.31
C SER A 38 0.52 8.01 -0.83
N LEU A 39 -0.14 9.08 -0.44
CA LEU A 39 -0.69 9.21 0.90
C LEU A 39 -2.17 8.86 0.85
N MET A 40 -2.53 7.76 1.48
CA MET A 40 -3.92 7.35 1.59
C MET A 40 -4.51 7.91 2.88
N THR A 41 -5.67 8.53 2.78
CA THR A 41 -6.42 9.03 3.93
C THR A 41 -7.78 8.36 3.94
N VAL A 42 -8.07 7.64 5.02
CA VAL A 42 -9.35 6.94 5.21
C VAL A 42 -10.20 7.75 6.16
N LYS A 43 -11.38 8.13 5.72
CA LYS A 43 -12.35 8.86 6.56
C LYS A 43 -12.78 8.00 7.76
N PRO A 44 -13.22 8.62 8.86
CA PRO A 44 -13.67 7.88 10.04
C PRO A 44 -14.65 6.75 9.71
N GLY A 45 -14.34 5.54 10.17
CA GLY A 45 -15.20 4.37 10.01
C GLY A 45 -15.31 3.81 8.60
N GLN A 46 -14.62 4.39 7.62
CA GLN A 46 -14.64 3.93 6.22
C GLN A 46 -13.54 2.90 5.96
N ARG A 47 -13.60 2.26 4.81
CA ARG A 47 -12.58 1.31 4.37
C ARG A 47 -12.49 1.26 2.85
N LEU A 48 -11.31 0.92 2.35
CA LEU A 48 -11.09 0.64 0.95
C LEU A 48 -11.79 -0.66 0.55
N SER A 49 -11.88 -0.93 -0.75
CA SER A 49 -12.28 -2.25 -1.23
C SER A 49 -11.29 -3.32 -0.78
N LEU A 50 -11.74 -4.56 -0.67
CA LEU A 50 -10.85 -5.71 -0.65
C LEU A 50 -10.38 -5.92 -2.09
N GLN A 51 -9.08 -5.75 -2.32
CA GLN A 51 -8.54 -5.59 -3.66
C GLN A 51 -7.20 -6.29 -3.83
N SER A 52 -6.79 -6.50 -5.07
CA SER A 52 -5.45 -6.95 -5.41
C SER A 52 -4.94 -6.22 -6.65
N HIS A 53 -3.62 -6.21 -6.80
CA HIS A 53 -2.91 -5.66 -7.95
C HIS A 53 -1.89 -6.66 -8.47
N THR A 54 -1.71 -6.74 -9.79
CA THR A 54 -0.78 -7.69 -10.40
C THR A 54 0.58 -7.07 -10.73
N GLY A 55 0.61 -5.78 -11.02
CA GLY A 55 1.78 -5.09 -11.53
C GLY A 55 2.66 -4.41 -10.49
N ARG A 56 2.31 -4.53 -9.21
CA ARG A 56 3.06 -3.88 -8.13
C ARG A 56 2.94 -4.59 -6.80
N ALA A 57 3.95 -4.40 -5.95
CA ALA A 57 3.91 -4.70 -4.53
C ALA A 57 3.99 -3.38 -3.76
N GLU A 58 3.52 -3.35 -2.51
CA GLU A 58 3.39 -2.11 -1.76
C GLU A 58 3.97 -2.25 -0.35
N LEU A 59 4.71 -1.24 0.08
CA LEU A 59 5.07 -1.06 1.48
C LEU A 59 4.19 0.04 2.05
N TRP A 60 3.43 -0.28 3.09
CA TRP A 60 2.56 0.66 3.78
C TRP A 60 3.18 1.09 5.09
N ILE A 61 3.34 2.39 5.27
CA ILE A 61 3.80 2.98 6.53
C ILE A 61 2.58 3.63 7.19
N VAL A 62 2.15 3.07 8.32
CA VAL A 62 0.98 3.55 9.05
C VAL A 62 1.36 4.80 9.82
N LEU A 63 0.66 5.91 9.60
CA LEU A 63 0.97 7.19 10.22
C LEU A 63 0.14 7.49 11.46
N ASP A 64 -1.05 6.92 11.58
CA ASP A 64 -1.98 7.19 12.67
C ASP A 64 -2.45 5.88 13.31
N ASP A 65 -2.80 5.93 14.60
CA ASP A 65 -3.46 4.82 15.27
C ASP A 65 -4.91 4.67 14.78
N GLY A 66 -5.47 3.46 14.91
CA GLY A 66 -6.86 3.18 14.56
C GLY A 66 -7.06 2.56 13.20
N ALA A 67 -5.99 2.20 12.49
CA ALA A 67 -6.10 1.47 11.23
C ALA A 67 -6.44 0.00 11.46
N THR A 68 -7.15 -0.59 10.50
CA THR A 68 -7.24 -2.03 10.32
C THR A 68 -6.69 -2.37 8.94
N VAL A 69 -5.90 -3.41 8.86
CA VAL A 69 -5.29 -3.85 7.60
C VAL A 69 -5.49 -5.34 7.44
N GLN A 70 -6.07 -5.72 6.31
CA GLN A 70 -6.19 -7.13 5.92
C GLN A 70 -5.19 -7.41 4.80
N VAL A 71 -4.41 -8.49 4.96
CA VAL A 71 -3.54 -9.02 3.92
C VAL A 71 -3.84 -10.51 3.82
N ASP A 72 -4.41 -10.92 2.70
CA ASP A 72 -4.97 -12.26 2.48
C ASP A 72 -5.94 -12.63 3.63
N ASP A 73 -5.67 -13.66 4.40
CA ASP A 73 -6.54 -14.09 5.51
C ASP A 73 -6.16 -13.47 6.86
N GLU A 74 -5.12 -12.65 6.90
CA GLU A 74 -4.62 -12.04 8.13
C GLU A 74 -5.21 -10.64 8.30
N VAL A 75 -5.77 -10.37 9.49
CA VAL A 75 -6.29 -9.06 9.85
C VAL A 75 -5.42 -8.49 10.97
N LEU A 76 -4.87 -7.31 10.72
CA LEU A 76 -3.96 -6.61 11.61
C LEU A 76 -4.61 -5.34 12.13
N TYR A 77 -4.22 -4.93 13.33
CA TYR A 77 -4.60 -3.66 13.95
C TYR A 77 -3.34 -2.87 14.27
N PRO A 78 -2.65 -2.34 13.26
CA PRO A 78 -1.34 -1.73 13.43
C PRO A 78 -1.43 -0.39 14.16
N ALA A 79 -0.42 -0.12 14.97
CA ALA A 79 -0.23 1.20 15.56
C ALA A 79 0.51 2.13 14.56
N ALA A 80 0.47 3.42 14.85
CA ALA A 80 1.27 4.40 14.11
C ALA A 80 2.75 3.98 14.12
N GLY A 81 3.40 4.07 12.97
CA GLY A 81 4.78 3.64 12.76
C GLY A 81 4.94 2.22 12.24
N ALA A 82 3.86 1.42 12.20
CA ALA A 82 3.93 0.06 11.66
C ALA A 82 4.24 0.10 10.16
N GLU A 83 5.01 -0.89 9.72
CA GLU A 83 5.43 -1.07 8.33
C GLU A 83 4.90 -2.41 7.86
N ILE A 84 4.05 -2.40 6.82
CA ILE A 84 3.36 -3.60 6.37
C ILE A 84 3.68 -3.82 4.89
N TRP A 85 4.18 -5.02 4.58
CA TRP A 85 4.45 -5.41 3.21
C TRP A 85 3.26 -6.11 2.60
N ILE A 86 2.88 -5.66 1.40
CA ILE A 86 1.79 -6.25 0.62
C ILE A 86 2.38 -6.75 -0.70
N PRO A 87 2.57 -8.08 -0.84
CA PRO A 87 3.06 -8.64 -2.08
C PRO A 87 2.12 -8.39 -3.25
N ALA A 88 2.65 -8.41 -4.47
CA ALA A 88 1.82 -8.43 -5.65
C ALA A 88 0.85 -9.63 -5.59
N ASN A 89 -0.35 -9.44 -6.08
CA ASN A 89 -1.46 -10.41 -6.10
C ASN A 89 -2.10 -10.71 -4.73
N ALA A 90 -1.54 -10.25 -3.62
CA ALA A 90 -2.17 -10.43 -2.32
C ALA A 90 -3.45 -9.60 -2.22
N ARG A 91 -4.51 -10.19 -1.68
CA ARG A 91 -5.75 -9.45 -1.38
C ARG A 91 -5.50 -8.61 -0.15
N HIS A 92 -5.89 -7.35 -0.22
CA HIS A 92 -5.63 -6.43 0.89
C HIS A 92 -6.71 -5.35 1.00
N ARG A 93 -6.83 -4.80 2.20
CA ARG A 93 -7.81 -3.76 2.51
C ARG A 93 -7.31 -2.93 3.69
N LEU A 94 -7.39 -1.62 3.55
CA LEU A 94 -7.17 -0.66 4.63
C LEU A 94 -8.52 -0.14 5.11
N GLY A 95 -8.68 -0.02 6.41
CA GLY A 95 -9.89 0.55 7.00
C GLY A 95 -9.60 1.35 8.26
N SER A 96 -10.62 2.04 8.74
CA SER A 96 -10.61 2.77 9.99
C SER A 96 -11.47 2.06 11.02
N THR A 97 -10.96 1.89 12.23
CA THR A 97 -11.72 1.37 13.38
C THR A 97 -12.56 2.45 14.06
N GLY A 98 -12.40 3.70 13.63
CA GLY A 98 -13.14 4.85 14.20
C GLY A 98 -12.58 6.17 13.75
N PRO A 99 -11.31 6.53 14.06
CA PRO A 99 -10.74 7.81 13.66
C PRO A 99 -10.33 7.81 12.17
N ALA A 100 -10.13 9.00 11.62
CA ALA A 100 -9.45 9.11 10.32
C ALA A 100 -8.03 8.55 10.45
N VAL A 101 -7.58 7.80 9.43
CA VAL A 101 -6.23 7.22 9.43
C VAL A 101 -5.53 7.51 8.12
N ARG A 102 -4.21 7.72 8.21
CA ARG A 102 -3.36 7.95 7.04
C ARG A 102 -2.32 6.86 6.94
N VAL A 103 -2.08 6.41 5.72
CA VAL A 103 -1.06 5.43 5.40
C VAL A 103 -0.27 5.93 4.20
N LEU A 104 1.05 5.96 4.32
CA LEU A 104 1.94 6.25 3.22
C LEU A 104 2.21 4.95 2.47
N GLU A 105 1.88 4.92 1.20
CA GLU A 105 2.10 3.77 0.33
C GLU A 105 3.31 4.01 -0.55
N VAL A 106 4.27 3.10 -0.51
CA VAL A 106 5.42 3.08 -1.41
C VAL A 106 5.24 1.88 -2.33
N ALA A 107 4.90 2.13 -3.59
CA ALA A 107 4.62 1.08 -4.58
C ALA A 107 5.85 0.80 -5.43
N PHE A 108 6.20 -0.48 -5.54
CA PHE A 108 7.30 -1.00 -6.34
C PHE A 108 6.73 -1.73 -7.55
N GLY A 109 7.17 -1.37 -8.74
CA GLY A 109 6.68 -1.93 -9.99
C GLY A 109 5.95 -0.88 -10.81
N ASN A 110 4.85 -1.28 -11.45
CA ASN A 110 4.07 -0.42 -12.31
C ASN A 110 2.77 -0.03 -11.61
N TRP A 111 2.65 1.25 -11.28
CA TRP A 111 1.42 1.75 -10.68
C TRP A 111 0.47 2.21 -11.78
N GLN A 112 -0.70 1.56 -11.88
CA GLN A 112 -1.78 1.91 -12.78
C GLN A 112 -3.09 1.80 -12.04
N GLN A 113 -3.96 2.80 -12.18
CA GLN A 113 -5.28 2.77 -11.54
C GLN A 113 -6.11 1.58 -12.03
N ALA A 114 -6.00 1.22 -13.29
CA ALA A 114 -6.74 0.10 -13.88
C ALA A 114 -6.24 -1.27 -13.40
N ASP A 115 -5.05 -1.35 -12.81
CA ASP A 115 -4.52 -2.58 -12.23
C ASP A 115 -5.11 -2.82 -10.85
N ILE A 116 -6.39 -3.16 -10.83
CA ILE A 116 -7.12 -3.45 -9.60
C ILE A 116 -8.21 -4.48 -9.87
N THR A 117 -8.28 -5.48 -8.99
CA THR A 117 -9.43 -6.37 -8.91
C THR A 117 -10.06 -6.17 -7.54
N ARG A 118 -11.35 -5.83 -7.51
CA ARG A 118 -12.09 -5.66 -6.26
C ARG A 118 -12.91 -6.90 -5.99
N TYR A 119 -12.79 -7.44 -4.79
CA TYR A 119 -13.53 -8.62 -4.34
C TYR A 119 -14.72 -8.24 -3.48
N ALA A 120 -14.65 -7.10 -2.79
CA ALA A 120 -15.74 -6.51 -2.01
C ALA A 120 -15.54 -5.01 -1.94
N ASP A 121 -16.60 -4.23 -2.07
CA ASP A 121 -16.53 -2.78 -2.06
C ASP A 121 -17.81 -2.18 -1.46
N ASP A 122 -17.65 -1.38 -0.42
CA ASP A 122 -18.78 -0.73 0.26
C ASP A 122 -19.44 0.34 -0.61
N TYR A 123 -18.76 0.78 -1.68
CA TYR A 123 -19.23 1.88 -2.56
C TYR A 123 -19.74 1.37 -3.90
N ALA A 124 -19.89 0.05 -4.05
CA ALA A 124 -20.41 -0.59 -5.25
C ALA A 124 -19.65 -0.28 -6.55
N ARG A 125 -18.34 -0.06 -6.46
CA ARG A 125 -17.48 0.11 -7.64
C ARG A 125 -17.29 -1.23 -8.35
N PRO A 126 -16.99 -1.23 -9.65
CA PRO A 126 -16.86 -2.48 -10.41
C PRO A 126 -15.68 -3.33 -9.92
N ALA A 127 -15.79 -4.65 -10.12
CA ALA A 127 -14.73 -5.59 -9.75
C ALA A 127 -13.43 -5.32 -10.52
N VAL A 128 -13.56 -4.89 -11.78
CA VAL A 128 -12.43 -4.58 -12.65
C VAL A 128 -12.62 -3.18 -13.20
N GLU A 129 -11.59 -2.34 -13.11
CA GLU A 129 -11.59 -1.01 -13.69
C GLU A 129 -11.43 -1.08 -15.21
N ASP A 130 -12.08 -0.13 -15.90
CA ASP A 130 -11.82 0.09 -17.32
C ASP A 130 -10.41 0.64 -17.49
N ALA A 131 -9.73 0.19 -18.56
CA ALA A 131 -8.35 0.60 -18.85
C ALA A 131 -8.28 1.96 -19.55
N ALA A 132 -9.24 2.80 -19.36
CA ALA A 132 -9.29 4.12 -20.01
C ALA A 132 -8.23 5.09 -19.49
#